data_463480c1abd1cd6126adb3c60a3f497a
#
_entry.id   463480c1abd1cd6126adb3c60a3f497a
#
_cell.length_a   1.000
_cell.length_b   1.000
_cell.length_c   1.000
_cell.angle_alpha   90.00
_cell.angle_beta   90.00
_cell.angle_gamma   90.00
#
_symmetry.space_group_name_H-M   'P 1'
#
loop_
_entity.id
_entity.type
_entity.pdbx_description
1 polymer ?
#
loop_
_entity_poly.entity_id
_entity_poly.type
_entity_poly.pdbx_seq_one_letter_code
_entity_poly.pdbx_strand_id
1 'polypeptide(L)'
;TPNKGNLYKKLRQSRLKECHIVRYADDFKIFCKSYSDAVKLKHAVEQWLMDRLKLETSPDKSRITNLTKGYSDFLGIKFKLYKKGKKWSIKSHMTDKAINSQQAKLKNAMAQACKSHESEQSQHDDLIRYNQAVIGMHQYYNMATMINADVHRLFPSIDITMKTRLNSRADLSKERPPTLKGAMDEYFYQKYGESKQVRYINGMIVVPVAYCRTQNPMFFQVDTNRYTPQGRERIHRMLAKSK
;
A
#
# COMPACT_ATOMS: atom_id res chain seq x y z
N THR A 1 -13.83 -4.01 30.92
CA THR A 1 -13.31 -3.23 29.78
C THR A 1 -14.47 -2.59 29.06
N PRO A 2 -14.48 -1.27 28.84
CA PRO A 2 -15.62 -0.63 28.18
C PRO A 2 -15.74 -1.17 26.75
N ASN A 3 -16.86 -1.79 26.44
CA ASN A 3 -17.19 -2.24 25.09
C ASN A 3 -17.23 -1.01 24.16
N LYS A 4 -16.44 -1.01 23.08
CA LYS A 4 -16.39 0.10 22.10
C LYS A 4 -17.77 0.47 21.56
N GLY A 5 -18.66 -0.49 21.37
CA GLY A 5 -20.04 -0.24 20.97
C GLY A 5 -20.81 0.64 21.97
N ASN A 6 -20.60 0.42 23.27
CA ASN A 6 -21.21 1.25 24.31
C ASN A 6 -20.56 2.64 24.37
N LEU A 7 -19.27 2.75 24.11
CA LEU A 7 -18.59 4.05 24.02
C LEU A 7 -19.15 4.88 22.86
N TYR A 8 -19.27 4.29 21.67
CA TYR A 8 -19.86 4.97 20.50
C TYR A 8 -21.35 5.30 20.71
N LYS A 9 -22.10 4.44 21.42
CA LYS A 9 -23.49 4.73 21.77
C LYS A 9 -23.60 5.93 22.70
N LYS A 10 -22.77 6.00 23.75
CA LYS A 10 -22.67 7.14 24.66
C LYS A 10 -22.21 8.42 23.95
N LEU A 11 -21.23 8.33 23.05
CA LEU A 11 -20.76 9.46 22.26
C LEU A 11 -21.88 10.05 21.39
N ARG A 12 -22.71 9.19 20.74
CA ARG A 12 -23.86 9.61 19.95
C ARG A 12 -24.98 10.26 20.78
N GLN A 13 -25.12 9.86 22.03
CA GLN A 13 -26.10 10.41 22.98
C GLN A 13 -25.61 11.70 23.65
N SER A 14 -24.31 11.97 23.59
CA SER A 14 -23.72 13.18 24.14
C SER A 14 -23.85 14.36 23.19
N ARG A 15 -23.61 15.58 23.68
CA ARG A 15 -23.51 16.81 22.86
C ARG A 15 -22.21 16.88 22.05
N LEU A 16 -21.27 15.94 22.26
CA LEU A 16 -20.02 15.88 21.53
C LEU A 16 -20.26 15.45 20.07
N LYS A 17 -19.56 16.09 19.15
CA LYS A 17 -19.60 15.72 17.74
C LYS A 17 -18.92 14.36 17.53
N GLU A 18 -19.62 13.43 16.87
CA GLU A 18 -19.02 12.14 16.51
C GLU A 18 -17.98 12.36 15.39
N CYS A 19 -16.71 12.25 15.76
CA CYS A 19 -15.60 12.32 14.82
C CYS A 19 -14.56 11.25 15.15
N HIS A 20 -13.80 10.87 14.11
CA HIS A 20 -12.72 9.90 14.22
C HIS A 20 -11.46 10.49 13.61
N ILE A 21 -10.38 10.53 14.36
CA ILE A 21 -9.09 11.02 13.90
C ILE A 21 -8.16 9.84 13.60
N VAL A 22 -7.47 9.92 12.47
CA VAL A 22 -6.34 9.04 12.11
C VAL A 22 -5.15 9.95 11.84
N ARG A 23 -4.02 9.66 12.49
CA ARG A 23 -2.80 10.46 12.38
C ARG A 23 -1.60 9.56 12.05
N TYR A 24 -0.75 10.06 11.19
CA TYR A 24 0.57 9.51 10.90
C TYR A 24 1.57 10.67 10.83
N ALA A 25 2.47 10.76 11.80
CA ALA A 25 3.40 11.87 11.98
C ALA A 25 2.65 13.22 12.03
N ASP A 26 2.89 14.10 11.08
CA ASP A 26 2.25 15.41 10.88
C ASP A 26 0.95 15.34 10.05
N ASP A 27 0.80 14.28 9.24
CA ASP A 27 -0.42 14.07 8.47
C ASP A 27 -1.55 13.51 9.34
N PHE A 28 -2.75 14.09 9.24
CA PHE A 28 -3.94 13.55 9.90
C PHE A 28 -5.20 13.71 9.06
N LYS A 29 -6.18 12.83 9.34
CA LYS A 29 -7.54 12.89 8.76
C LYS A 29 -8.56 12.84 9.88
N ILE A 30 -9.59 13.68 9.79
CA ILE A 30 -10.73 13.68 10.70
C ILE A 30 -11.97 13.29 9.91
N PHE A 31 -12.61 12.20 10.32
CA PHE A 31 -13.84 11.71 9.70
C PHE A 31 -15.04 12.16 10.54
N CYS A 32 -16.04 12.74 9.90
CA CYS A 32 -17.30 13.17 10.52
C CYS A 32 -18.47 12.88 9.61
N LYS A 33 -19.69 12.94 10.14
CA LYS A 33 -20.90 12.55 9.40
C LYS A 33 -21.44 13.61 8.47
N SER A 34 -21.33 14.88 8.86
CA SER A 34 -21.94 15.99 8.13
C SER A 34 -20.90 17.02 7.69
N TYR A 35 -21.24 17.76 6.64
CA TYR A 35 -20.43 18.88 6.16
C TYR A 35 -20.30 19.99 7.21
N SER A 36 -21.42 20.31 7.90
CA SER A 36 -21.40 21.34 8.95
C SER A 36 -20.48 20.98 10.12
N ASP A 37 -20.41 19.69 10.50
CA ASP A 37 -19.48 19.22 11.52
C ASP A 37 -18.03 19.29 11.02
N ALA A 38 -17.79 18.98 9.74
CA ALA A 38 -16.47 19.08 9.14
C ALA A 38 -15.94 20.52 9.16
N VAL A 39 -16.78 21.50 8.82
CA VAL A 39 -16.41 22.93 8.86
C VAL A 39 -16.08 23.36 10.29
N LYS A 40 -16.92 23.04 11.27
CA LYS A 40 -16.71 23.39 12.69
C LYS A 40 -15.44 22.73 13.23
N LEU A 41 -15.21 21.45 12.93
CA LEU A 41 -14.02 20.73 13.35
C LEU A 41 -12.74 21.27 12.72
N LYS A 42 -12.78 21.62 11.43
CA LYS A 42 -11.64 22.23 10.75
C LYS A 42 -11.25 23.52 11.47
N HIS A 43 -12.17 24.44 11.67
CA HIS A 43 -11.92 25.70 12.36
C HIS A 43 -11.38 25.49 13.78
N ALA A 44 -12.02 24.61 14.56
CA ALA A 44 -11.60 24.31 15.94
C ALA A 44 -10.19 23.73 16.02
N VAL A 45 -9.82 22.86 15.05
CA VAL A 45 -8.47 22.27 15.00
C VAL A 45 -7.43 23.31 14.58
N GLU A 46 -7.72 24.13 13.57
CA GLU A 46 -6.84 25.20 13.12
C GLU A 46 -6.58 26.20 14.25
N GLN A 47 -7.62 26.61 14.95
CA GLN A 47 -7.50 27.48 16.12
C GLN A 47 -6.70 26.82 17.25
N TRP A 48 -6.97 25.56 17.58
CA TRP A 48 -6.23 24.84 18.61
C TRP A 48 -4.74 24.70 18.30
N LEU A 49 -4.40 24.38 17.04
CA LEU A 49 -2.99 24.29 16.57
C LEU A 49 -2.29 25.63 16.70
N MET A 50 -2.95 26.73 16.32
CA MET A 50 -2.41 28.07 16.47
C MET A 50 -2.23 28.48 17.94
N ASP A 51 -3.27 28.29 18.75
CA ASP A 51 -3.27 28.75 20.15
C ASP A 51 -2.27 27.98 21.02
N ARG A 52 -2.22 26.65 20.85
CA ARG A 52 -1.45 25.74 21.71
C ARG A 52 -0.04 25.44 21.20
N LEU A 53 0.12 25.32 19.88
CA LEU A 53 1.37 24.84 19.28
C LEU A 53 2.03 25.90 18.41
N LYS A 54 1.37 27.02 18.14
CA LYS A 54 1.83 28.07 17.20
C LYS A 54 2.12 27.51 15.81
N LEU A 55 1.30 26.52 15.38
CA LEU A 55 1.41 25.87 14.10
C LEU A 55 0.25 26.27 13.19
N GLU A 56 0.58 26.60 11.95
CA GLU A 56 -0.39 26.85 10.88
C GLU A 56 -0.62 25.60 10.04
N THR A 57 -1.86 25.40 9.62
CA THR A 57 -2.16 24.35 8.64
C THR A 57 -1.91 24.87 7.22
N SER A 58 -1.37 24.02 6.33
CA SER A 58 -1.21 24.37 4.92
C SER A 58 -2.60 24.52 4.26
N PRO A 59 -3.00 25.71 3.77
CA PRO A 59 -4.30 25.92 3.16
C PRO A 59 -4.55 24.99 1.95
N ASP A 60 -3.52 24.79 1.12
CA ASP A 60 -3.59 23.99 -0.10
C ASP A 60 -3.85 22.49 0.18
N LYS A 61 -3.37 22.01 1.34
CA LYS A 61 -3.49 20.60 1.75
C LYS A 61 -4.67 20.34 2.69
N SER A 62 -5.14 21.37 3.41
CA SER A 62 -6.20 21.29 4.43
C SER A 62 -7.57 21.52 3.81
N ARG A 63 -8.20 20.47 3.30
CA ARG A 63 -9.50 20.56 2.61
C ARG A 63 -10.53 19.60 3.18
N ILE A 64 -11.81 20.00 3.09
CA ILE A 64 -12.96 19.16 3.39
C ILE A 64 -13.34 18.39 2.12
N THR A 65 -13.42 17.08 2.22
CA THR A 65 -13.77 16.19 1.08
C THR A 65 -15.01 15.38 1.40
N ASN A 66 -16.00 15.43 0.52
CA ASN A 66 -17.15 14.52 0.59
C ASN A 66 -16.78 13.18 -0.04
N LEU A 67 -16.58 12.15 0.80
CA LEU A 67 -16.14 10.82 0.37
C LEU A 67 -17.14 10.07 -0.52
N THR A 68 -18.42 10.48 -0.56
CA THR A 68 -19.39 9.88 -1.49
C THR A 68 -19.27 10.44 -2.90
N LYS A 69 -18.71 11.65 -3.05
CA LYS A 69 -18.55 12.33 -4.33
C LYS A 69 -17.13 12.26 -4.88
N GLY A 70 -16.11 12.33 -4.01
CA GLY A 70 -14.70 12.41 -4.41
C GLY A 70 -13.80 11.50 -3.59
N TYR A 71 -12.57 11.35 -4.09
CA TYR A 71 -11.50 10.66 -3.37
C TYR A 71 -10.81 11.60 -2.37
N SER A 72 -10.41 11.05 -1.24
CA SER A 72 -9.48 11.66 -0.30
C SER A 72 -8.21 10.82 -0.26
N ASP A 73 -7.06 11.49 -0.28
CA ASP A 73 -5.74 10.85 -0.32
C ASP A 73 -5.13 10.83 1.09
N PHE A 74 -4.54 9.71 1.46
CA PHE A 74 -3.77 9.57 2.70
C PHE A 74 -2.66 8.54 2.51
N LEU A 75 -1.43 8.93 2.77
CA LEU A 75 -0.25 8.06 2.68
C LEU A 75 -0.14 7.29 1.35
N GLY A 76 -0.33 7.98 0.24
CA GLY A 76 -0.21 7.38 -1.09
C GLY A 76 -1.40 6.51 -1.53
N ILE A 77 -2.43 6.40 -0.69
CA ILE A 77 -3.68 5.70 -0.99
C ILE A 77 -4.82 6.70 -1.08
N LYS A 78 -5.60 6.66 -2.16
CA LYS A 78 -6.84 7.40 -2.34
C LYS A 78 -8.03 6.50 -2.07
N PHE A 79 -9.04 7.02 -1.35
CA PHE A 79 -10.22 6.25 -0.99
C PHE A 79 -11.49 7.09 -1.07
N LYS A 80 -12.60 6.41 -1.37
CA LYS A 80 -13.95 6.99 -1.36
C LYS A 80 -14.97 5.96 -0.89
N LEU A 81 -16.15 6.44 -0.52
CA LEU A 81 -17.31 5.60 -0.25
C LEU A 81 -18.09 5.34 -1.55
N TYR A 82 -18.55 4.12 -1.73
CA TYR A 82 -19.48 3.76 -2.78
C TYR A 82 -20.61 2.89 -2.22
N LYS A 83 -21.77 2.95 -2.86
CA LYS A 83 -22.94 2.19 -2.43
C LYS A 83 -22.94 0.82 -3.11
N LYS A 84 -22.96 -0.25 -2.33
CA LYS A 84 -23.10 -1.63 -2.81
C LYS A 84 -24.43 -2.19 -2.29
N GLY A 85 -25.45 -2.14 -3.12
CA GLY A 85 -26.83 -2.43 -2.69
C GLY A 85 -27.28 -1.46 -1.60
N LYS A 86 -27.71 -2.00 -0.45
CA LYS A 86 -28.13 -1.20 0.72
C LYS A 86 -27.00 -0.75 1.64
N LYS A 87 -25.74 -1.19 1.41
CA LYS A 87 -24.60 -0.91 2.29
C LYS A 87 -23.59 0.02 1.62
N TRP A 88 -22.93 0.84 2.44
CA TRP A 88 -21.77 1.61 2.04
C TRP A 88 -20.51 0.78 2.20
N SER A 89 -19.61 0.87 1.24
CA SER A 89 -18.31 0.19 1.24
C SER A 89 -17.21 1.16 0.84
N ILE A 90 -15.98 0.87 1.25
CA ILE A 90 -14.81 1.66 0.89
C ILE A 90 -14.23 1.11 -0.41
N LYS A 91 -13.93 2.01 -1.35
CA LYS A 91 -13.14 1.75 -2.53
C LYS A 91 -11.84 2.52 -2.42
N SER A 92 -10.71 1.83 -2.44
CA SER A 92 -9.39 2.43 -2.31
C SER A 92 -8.43 1.96 -3.40
N HIS A 93 -7.58 2.89 -3.84
CA HIS A 93 -6.59 2.73 -4.89
C HIS A 93 -5.25 3.34 -4.45
N MET A 94 -4.18 3.02 -5.13
CA MET A 94 -2.99 3.86 -5.13
C MET A 94 -3.34 5.26 -5.68
N THR A 95 -2.69 6.31 -5.16
CA THR A 95 -2.80 7.63 -5.79
C THR A 95 -2.11 7.63 -7.16
N ASP A 96 -2.54 8.49 -8.08
CA ASP A 96 -1.92 8.56 -9.40
C ASP A 96 -0.43 8.98 -9.31
N LYS A 97 -0.10 9.85 -8.35
CA LYS A 97 1.30 10.20 -8.03
C LYS A 97 2.10 8.97 -7.59
N ALA A 98 1.53 8.11 -6.74
CA ALA A 98 2.18 6.89 -6.28
C ALA A 98 2.35 5.89 -7.44
N ILE A 99 1.34 5.71 -8.29
CA ILE A 99 1.43 4.86 -9.49
C ILE A 99 2.57 5.33 -10.38
N ASN A 100 2.62 6.60 -10.74
CA ASN A 100 3.65 7.15 -11.62
C ASN A 100 5.06 7.01 -11.02
N SER A 101 5.19 7.27 -9.72
CA SER A 101 6.46 7.11 -9.00
C SER A 101 6.93 5.65 -8.97
N GLN A 102 6.04 4.71 -8.64
CA GLN A 102 6.38 3.28 -8.63
C GLN A 102 6.68 2.77 -10.05
N GLN A 103 5.93 3.22 -11.06
CA GLN A 103 6.20 2.88 -12.45
C GLN A 103 7.60 3.30 -12.88
N ALA A 104 7.98 4.53 -12.61
CA ALA A 104 9.31 5.04 -12.95
C ALA A 104 10.40 4.26 -12.22
N LYS A 105 10.23 4.02 -10.90
CA LYS A 105 11.17 3.25 -10.09
C LYS A 105 11.37 1.83 -10.62
N LEU A 106 10.28 1.10 -10.85
CA LEU A 106 10.34 -0.29 -11.30
C LEU A 106 10.85 -0.42 -12.75
N LYS A 107 10.45 0.52 -13.62
CA LYS A 107 10.97 0.58 -14.98
C LYS A 107 12.48 0.80 -15.00
N ASN A 108 12.99 1.72 -14.18
CA ASN A 108 14.42 1.97 -14.06
C ASN A 108 15.17 0.75 -13.50
N ALA A 109 14.64 0.12 -12.44
CA ALA A 109 15.26 -1.08 -11.87
C ALA A 109 15.32 -2.24 -12.87
N MET A 110 14.23 -2.48 -13.63
CA MET A 110 14.19 -3.48 -14.70
C MET A 110 15.18 -3.12 -15.82
N ALA A 111 15.27 -1.85 -16.19
CA ALA A 111 16.20 -1.39 -17.21
C ALA A 111 17.67 -1.61 -16.79
N GLN A 112 18.01 -1.46 -15.51
CA GLN A 112 19.34 -1.80 -15.00
C GLN A 112 19.59 -3.31 -15.07
N ALA A 113 18.67 -4.13 -14.55
CA ALA A 113 18.79 -5.58 -14.58
C ALA A 113 18.93 -6.18 -16.00
N CYS A 114 18.44 -5.47 -17.03
CA CYS A 114 18.52 -5.87 -18.43
C CYS A 114 19.71 -5.26 -19.19
N LYS A 115 20.60 -4.50 -18.55
CA LYS A 115 21.83 -4.01 -19.20
C LYS A 115 22.83 -5.13 -19.42
N SER A 116 23.87 -4.86 -20.21
CA SER A 116 25.07 -5.68 -20.22
C SER A 116 25.78 -5.57 -18.86
N HIS A 117 26.05 -6.68 -18.26
CA HIS A 117 26.79 -6.78 -16.99
C HIS A 117 28.15 -7.43 -17.26
N GLU A 118 29.15 -7.04 -16.48
CA GLU A 118 30.48 -7.64 -16.54
C GLU A 118 30.48 -9.06 -15.96
N SER A 119 29.54 -9.35 -15.07
CA SER A 119 29.39 -10.66 -14.45
C SER A 119 27.92 -11.04 -14.26
N GLU A 120 27.66 -12.33 -14.20
CA GLU A 120 26.37 -12.91 -13.90
C GLU A 120 25.88 -12.50 -12.47
N GLN A 121 26.82 -12.37 -11.54
CA GLN A 121 26.52 -11.90 -10.17
C GLN A 121 25.99 -10.47 -10.16
N SER A 122 26.58 -9.57 -10.93
CA SER A 122 26.10 -8.18 -11.04
C SER A 122 24.68 -8.10 -11.59
N GLN A 123 24.35 -8.93 -12.58
CA GLN A 123 22.98 -9.04 -13.10
C GLN A 123 22.01 -9.58 -12.05
N HIS A 124 22.43 -10.60 -11.29
CA HIS A 124 21.64 -11.17 -10.21
C HIS A 124 21.32 -10.15 -9.13
N ASP A 125 22.30 -9.35 -8.70
CA ASP A 125 22.13 -8.30 -7.71
C ASP A 125 21.11 -7.25 -8.17
N ASP A 126 21.15 -6.83 -9.42
CA ASP A 126 20.19 -5.88 -9.97
C ASP A 126 18.76 -6.48 -10.09
N LEU A 127 18.64 -7.77 -10.42
CA LEU A 127 17.36 -8.48 -10.39
C LEU A 127 16.80 -8.61 -8.97
N ILE A 128 17.65 -8.89 -7.97
CA ILE A 128 17.25 -8.89 -6.56
C ILE A 128 16.73 -7.51 -6.16
N ARG A 129 17.39 -6.42 -6.53
CA ARG A 129 16.93 -5.04 -6.24
C ARG A 129 15.55 -4.76 -6.87
N TYR A 130 15.36 -5.19 -8.13
CA TYR A 130 14.05 -5.08 -8.79
C TYR A 130 12.98 -5.88 -8.03
N ASN A 131 13.24 -7.14 -7.71
CA ASN A 131 12.32 -8.02 -6.99
C ASN A 131 11.97 -7.46 -5.61
N GLN A 132 12.94 -6.96 -4.85
CA GLN A 132 12.72 -6.29 -3.57
C GLN A 132 11.85 -5.04 -3.71
N ALA A 133 12.04 -4.25 -4.77
CA ALA A 133 11.22 -3.07 -5.03
C ALA A 133 9.76 -3.45 -5.33
N VAL A 134 9.52 -4.52 -6.11
CA VAL A 134 8.16 -5.05 -6.38
C VAL A 134 7.51 -5.53 -5.09
N ILE A 135 8.23 -6.32 -4.29
CA ILE A 135 7.70 -6.85 -3.03
C ILE A 135 7.38 -5.72 -2.04
N GLY A 136 8.26 -4.75 -1.91
CA GLY A 136 8.03 -3.58 -1.05
C GLY A 136 6.79 -2.79 -1.47
N MET A 137 6.58 -2.60 -2.78
CA MET A 137 5.38 -1.99 -3.32
C MET A 137 4.13 -2.83 -2.99
N HIS A 138 4.17 -4.14 -3.22
CA HIS A 138 3.05 -5.03 -2.90
C HIS A 138 2.72 -5.02 -1.40
N GLN A 139 3.71 -5.10 -0.52
CA GLN A 139 3.52 -5.08 0.93
C GLN A 139 2.91 -3.76 1.43
N TYR A 140 3.32 -2.64 0.84
CA TYR A 140 2.81 -1.33 1.23
C TYR A 140 1.38 -1.09 0.76
N TYR A 141 1.04 -1.47 -0.47
CA TYR A 141 -0.24 -1.13 -1.10
C TYR A 141 -1.27 -2.26 -1.09
N ASN A 142 -0.94 -3.47 -0.61
CA ASN A 142 -1.87 -4.62 -0.59
C ASN A 142 -3.16 -4.38 0.21
N MET A 143 -3.18 -3.38 1.08
CA MET A 143 -4.39 -2.98 1.81
C MET A 143 -5.41 -2.21 0.95
N ALA A 144 -5.01 -1.70 -0.21
CA ALA A 144 -5.93 -1.03 -1.12
C ALA A 144 -6.88 -2.03 -1.76
N THR A 145 -8.19 -1.77 -1.67
CA THR A 145 -9.22 -2.74 -2.14
C THR A 145 -9.18 -3.01 -3.64
N MET A 146 -8.60 -2.10 -4.42
CA MET A 146 -8.49 -2.19 -5.88
C MET A 146 -7.04 -2.32 -6.36
N ILE A 147 -6.15 -2.81 -5.49
CA ILE A 147 -4.71 -2.90 -5.80
C ILE A 147 -4.43 -3.69 -7.09
N ASN A 148 -5.18 -4.77 -7.36
CA ASN A 148 -5.01 -5.54 -8.59
C ASN A 148 -5.16 -4.66 -9.84
N ALA A 149 -6.17 -3.78 -9.88
CA ALA A 149 -6.37 -2.88 -11.02
C ALA A 149 -5.21 -1.87 -11.15
N ASP A 150 -4.69 -1.41 -10.01
CA ASP A 150 -3.61 -0.42 -10.00
C ASP A 150 -2.28 -1.03 -10.46
N VAL A 151 -1.90 -2.22 -10.00
CA VAL A 151 -0.67 -2.89 -10.44
C VAL A 151 -0.74 -3.35 -11.90
N HIS A 152 -1.94 -3.68 -12.40
CA HIS A 152 -2.13 -3.96 -13.82
C HIS A 152 -1.85 -2.74 -14.71
N ARG A 153 -2.03 -1.52 -14.21
CA ARG A 153 -1.65 -0.28 -14.93
C ARG A 153 -0.13 -0.09 -15.04
N LEU A 154 0.63 -0.63 -14.07
CA LEU A 154 2.10 -0.57 -14.06
C LEU A 154 2.73 -1.58 -15.03
N PHE A 155 2.12 -2.75 -15.15
CA PHE A 155 2.68 -3.91 -15.85
C PHE A 155 3.12 -3.63 -17.28
N PRO A 156 2.33 -3.00 -18.17
CA PRO A 156 2.68 -2.89 -19.59
C PRO A 156 4.03 -2.20 -19.83
N SER A 157 4.32 -1.12 -19.11
CA SER A 157 5.55 -0.37 -19.31
C SER A 157 6.80 -1.14 -18.85
N ILE A 158 6.66 -1.96 -17.82
CA ILE A 158 7.74 -2.79 -17.27
C ILE A 158 7.97 -4.00 -18.20
N ASP A 159 6.89 -4.64 -18.63
CA ASP A 159 6.95 -5.78 -19.57
C ASP A 159 7.58 -5.38 -20.92
N ILE A 160 7.19 -4.23 -21.48
CA ILE A 160 7.82 -3.68 -22.69
C ILE A 160 9.31 -3.41 -22.43
N THR A 161 9.68 -2.80 -21.31
CA THR A 161 11.10 -2.52 -21.00
C THR A 161 11.91 -3.81 -20.91
N MET A 162 11.36 -4.83 -20.24
CA MET A 162 11.99 -6.14 -20.13
C MET A 162 12.17 -6.78 -21.51
N LYS A 163 11.10 -6.89 -22.29
CA LYS A 163 11.14 -7.53 -23.61
C LYS A 163 12.08 -6.82 -24.59
N THR A 164 11.97 -5.48 -24.69
CA THR A 164 12.78 -4.71 -25.65
C THR A 164 14.29 -4.77 -25.36
N ARG A 165 14.66 -4.89 -24.07
CA ARG A 165 16.07 -4.94 -23.69
C ARG A 165 16.67 -6.34 -23.66
N LEU A 166 15.83 -7.38 -23.48
CA LEU A 166 16.26 -8.76 -23.42
C LEU A 166 16.24 -9.49 -24.76
N ASN A 167 15.48 -9.00 -25.78
CA ASN A 167 15.36 -9.66 -27.08
C ASN A 167 16.67 -9.93 -27.84
N SER A 168 17.80 -9.43 -27.36
CA SER A 168 19.11 -9.65 -27.95
C SER A 168 20.17 -10.27 -27.01
N ARG A 169 19.84 -10.49 -25.71
CA ARG A 169 20.91 -10.70 -24.71
C ARG A 169 20.66 -11.74 -23.63
N ALA A 170 19.43 -12.22 -23.44
CA ALA A 170 19.14 -13.11 -22.32
C ALA A 170 17.97 -14.03 -22.63
N ASP A 171 18.05 -15.24 -22.16
CA ASP A 171 16.96 -16.21 -22.21
C ASP A 171 15.87 -15.82 -21.22
N LEU A 172 14.83 -15.17 -21.73
CA LEU A 172 13.60 -14.93 -20.98
C LEU A 172 12.74 -16.19 -21.02
N SER A 173 12.73 -16.96 -19.95
CA SER A 173 11.94 -18.18 -19.82
C SER A 173 10.67 -17.98 -19.00
N LYS A 174 9.65 -18.79 -19.29
CA LYS A 174 8.46 -19.01 -18.45
C LYS A 174 8.62 -20.24 -17.56
N GLU A 175 9.51 -21.14 -17.92
CA GLU A 175 9.73 -22.39 -17.23
C GLU A 175 10.70 -22.18 -16.06
N ARG A 176 10.36 -22.79 -14.93
CA ARG A 176 11.24 -22.77 -13.77
C ARG A 176 12.54 -23.52 -14.11
N PRO A 177 13.72 -22.93 -13.86
CA PRO A 177 14.97 -23.67 -13.99
C PRO A 177 15.05 -24.80 -12.96
N PRO A 178 15.79 -25.87 -13.25
CA PRO A 178 15.94 -26.99 -12.33
C PRO A 178 16.47 -26.56 -10.95
N THR A 179 17.35 -25.58 -10.94
CA THR A 179 17.96 -25.02 -9.72
C THR A 179 17.88 -23.50 -9.77
N LEU A 180 17.43 -22.88 -8.69
CA LEU A 180 17.44 -21.43 -8.52
C LEU A 180 18.81 -20.96 -8.01
N LYS A 181 19.22 -19.75 -8.41
CA LYS A 181 20.62 -19.28 -8.22
C LYS A 181 20.95 -18.79 -6.81
N GLY A 182 20.04 -18.86 -5.86
CA GLY A 182 20.34 -18.47 -4.49
C GLY A 182 19.15 -18.47 -3.56
N ALA A 183 19.43 -18.28 -2.26
CA ALA A 183 18.40 -18.25 -1.22
C ALA A 183 17.34 -17.17 -1.42
N MET A 184 17.71 -16.04 -2.04
CA MET A 184 16.76 -14.98 -2.37
C MET A 184 15.80 -15.37 -3.49
N ASP A 185 16.28 -16.06 -4.52
CA ASP A 185 15.41 -16.56 -5.59
C ASP A 185 14.45 -17.63 -5.07
N GLU A 186 14.89 -18.50 -4.17
CA GLU A 186 14.03 -19.47 -3.51
C GLU A 186 12.94 -18.78 -2.66
N TYR A 187 13.31 -17.75 -1.90
CA TYR A 187 12.34 -16.93 -1.14
C TYR A 187 11.30 -16.26 -2.06
N PHE A 188 11.73 -15.70 -3.19
CA PHE A 188 10.81 -15.09 -4.15
C PHE A 188 9.91 -16.14 -4.79
N TYR A 189 10.45 -17.31 -5.09
CA TYR A 189 9.67 -18.40 -5.65
C TYR A 189 8.61 -18.94 -4.69
N GLN A 190 8.95 -19.14 -3.42
CA GLN A 190 7.97 -19.55 -2.40
C GLN A 190 6.78 -18.59 -2.32
N LYS A 191 7.02 -17.29 -2.54
CA LYS A 191 5.98 -16.26 -2.43
C LYS A 191 5.18 -16.05 -3.71
N TYR A 192 5.79 -16.21 -4.88
CA TYR A 192 5.21 -15.83 -6.17
C TYR A 192 5.16 -16.98 -7.19
N GLY A 193 5.75 -18.11 -6.91
CA GLY A 193 5.91 -19.24 -7.87
C GLY A 193 4.61 -19.82 -8.41
N GLU A 194 3.50 -19.70 -7.67
CA GLU A 194 2.17 -20.08 -8.15
C GLU A 194 1.63 -19.18 -9.28
N SER A 195 2.24 -18.01 -9.50
CA SER A 195 1.79 -17.06 -10.51
C SER A 195 2.25 -17.47 -11.89
N LYS A 196 1.32 -17.59 -12.84
CA LYS A 196 1.61 -17.78 -14.27
C LYS A 196 2.36 -16.59 -14.91
N GLN A 197 2.51 -15.49 -14.19
CA GLN A 197 3.20 -14.27 -14.64
C GLN A 197 4.68 -14.23 -14.26
N VAL A 198 5.16 -15.18 -13.44
CA VAL A 198 6.60 -15.32 -13.13
C VAL A 198 7.38 -15.53 -14.42
N ARG A 199 8.54 -14.92 -14.51
CA ARG A 199 9.51 -15.07 -15.60
C ARG A 199 10.89 -15.34 -14.99
N TYR A 200 11.79 -15.82 -15.81
CA TYR A 200 13.18 -16.06 -15.44
C TYR A 200 14.10 -15.43 -16.48
N ILE A 201 15.13 -14.77 -16.02
CA ILE A 201 16.18 -14.17 -16.85
C ILE A 201 17.47 -14.91 -16.48
N ASN A 202 18.07 -15.65 -17.44
CA ASN A 202 19.26 -16.47 -17.19
C ASN A 202 19.13 -17.38 -15.95
N GLY A 203 17.96 -17.97 -15.75
CA GLY A 203 17.67 -18.83 -14.60
C GLY A 203 17.33 -18.11 -13.29
N MET A 204 17.39 -16.79 -13.25
CA MET A 204 17.06 -15.97 -12.07
C MET A 204 15.60 -15.51 -12.12
N ILE A 205 14.90 -15.60 -10.99
CA ILE A 205 13.47 -15.28 -10.93
C ILE A 205 13.19 -13.78 -11.09
N VAL A 206 12.15 -13.44 -11.84
CA VAL A 206 11.57 -12.09 -11.96
C VAL A 206 10.19 -12.08 -11.35
N VAL A 207 10.04 -11.36 -10.25
CA VAL A 207 8.77 -11.24 -9.52
C VAL A 207 7.76 -10.44 -10.35
N PRO A 208 6.53 -10.97 -10.55
CA PRO A 208 5.53 -10.32 -11.39
C PRO A 208 4.90 -9.11 -10.69
N VAL A 209 4.99 -7.95 -11.30
CA VAL A 209 4.40 -6.69 -10.80
C VAL A 209 2.88 -6.77 -10.68
N ALA A 210 2.21 -7.41 -11.65
CA ALA A 210 0.75 -7.46 -11.67
C ALA A 210 0.14 -8.51 -10.71
N TYR A 211 0.95 -9.28 -10.01
CA TYR A 211 0.47 -10.28 -9.07
C TYR A 211 0.51 -9.76 -7.62
N CYS A 212 -0.46 -8.93 -7.28
CA CYS A 212 -0.63 -8.44 -5.91
C CYS A 212 -2.02 -8.84 -5.39
N ARG A 213 -2.05 -9.62 -4.31
CA ARG A 213 -3.31 -10.01 -3.65
C ARG A 213 -3.68 -8.96 -2.60
N THR A 214 -4.93 -8.49 -2.64
CA THR A 214 -5.45 -7.62 -1.58
C THR A 214 -5.44 -8.38 -0.26
N GLN A 215 -4.83 -7.78 0.75
CA GLN A 215 -4.88 -8.28 2.12
C GLN A 215 -5.77 -7.35 2.93
N ASN A 216 -6.70 -7.93 3.68
CA ASN A 216 -7.48 -7.14 4.62
C ASN A 216 -6.52 -6.54 5.65
N PRO A 217 -6.54 -5.21 5.84
CA PRO A 217 -5.74 -4.60 6.89
C PRO A 217 -6.14 -5.22 8.23
N MET A 218 -5.18 -5.36 9.13
CA MET A 218 -5.47 -5.77 10.50
C MET A 218 -6.52 -4.83 11.07
N PHE A 219 -7.75 -5.31 11.23
CA PHE A 219 -8.76 -4.57 11.95
C PHE A 219 -8.26 -4.35 13.37
N PHE A 220 -8.28 -3.11 13.80
CA PHE A 220 -7.92 -2.75 15.17
C PHE A 220 -8.87 -3.49 16.13
N GLN A 221 -8.39 -4.58 16.70
CA GLN A 221 -9.06 -5.25 17.80
C GLN A 221 -8.65 -4.57 19.10
N VAL A 222 -9.58 -4.49 20.03
CA VAL A 222 -9.34 -3.81 21.31
C VAL A 222 -8.08 -4.33 22.02
N ASP A 223 -7.79 -5.61 21.81
CA ASP A 223 -6.68 -6.32 22.47
C ASP A 223 -5.35 -6.24 21.70
N THR A 224 -5.29 -5.56 20.54
CA THR A 224 -4.04 -5.36 19.78
C THR A 224 -3.33 -4.08 20.22
N ASN A 225 -3.17 -3.89 21.51
CA ASN A 225 -2.44 -2.75 22.05
C ASN A 225 -0.96 -3.09 22.20
N ARG A 226 -0.08 -2.39 21.46
CA ARG A 226 1.38 -2.60 21.51
C ARG A 226 2.01 -2.31 22.90
N TYR A 227 1.31 -1.61 23.77
CA TYR A 227 1.78 -1.25 25.10
C TYR A 227 1.46 -2.32 26.16
N THR A 228 0.68 -3.36 25.83
CA THR A 228 0.41 -4.49 26.72
C THR A 228 1.15 -5.75 26.23
N PRO A 229 1.62 -6.65 27.13
CA PRO A 229 2.26 -7.90 26.72
C PRO A 229 1.39 -8.74 25.80
N GLN A 230 0.13 -8.92 26.13
CA GLN A 230 -0.86 -9.68 25.34
C GLN A 230 -1.08 -9.04 23.95
N GLY A 231 -1.13 -7.72 23.90
CA GLY A 231 -1.28 -7.00 22.64
C GLY A 231 -0.08 -7.14 21.73
N ARG A 232 1.15 -7.08 22.27
CA ARG A 232 2.38 -7.34 21.52
C ARG A 232 2.42 -8.76 20.97
N GLU A 233 2.15 -9.75 21.78
CA GLU A 233 2.11 -11.14 21.35
C GLU A 233 1.12 -11.37 20.21
N ARG A 234 -0.07 -10.76 20.30
CA ARG A 234 -1.09 -10.83 19.27
C ARG A 234 -0.64 -10.18 17.96
N ILE A 235 0.00 -9.01 18.04
CA ILE A 235 0.59 -8.33 16.87
C ILE A 235 1.66 -9.24 16.23
N HIS A 236 2.54 -9.84 17.00
CA HIS A 236 3.57 -10.76 16.49
C HIS A 236 2.97 -11.99 15.82
N ARG A 237 1.95 -12.62 16.41
CA ARG A 237 1.24 -13.75 15.78
C ARG A 237 0.57 -13.36 14.47
N MET A 238 0.01 -12.16 14.37
CA MET A 238 -0.63 -11.68 13.14
C MET A 238 0.39 -11.38 12.04
N LEU A 239 1.54 -10.81 12.40
CA LEU A 239 2.65 -10.57 11.47
C LEU A 239 3.29 -11.88 10.99
N ALA A 240 3.39 -12.89 11.85
CA ALA A 240 3.90 -14.21 11.48
C ALA A 240 2.98 -14.95 10.48
N LYS A 241 1.65 -14.75 10.55
CA LYS A 241 0.69 -15.31 9.61
C LYS A 241 0.61 -14.57 8.27
N SER A 242 1.19 -13.37 8.17
CA SER A 242 1.24 -12.57 6.94
C SER A 242 2.53 -12.77 6.14
N LYS A 243 3.43 -13.61 6.63
CA LYS A 243 4.60 -14.11 5.91
C LYS A 243 4.23 -15.38 5.18
#